data_9f2c56463c690eebf3b303be3f3cfed1
#
_entry.id   9f2c56463c690eebf3b303be3f3cfed1
#
_cell.length_a   1.000
_cell.length_b   1.000
_cell.length_c   1.000
_cell.angle_alpha   90.00
_cell.angle_beta   90.00
_cell.angle_gamma   90.00
#
_symmetry.space_group_name_H-M   'P 1'
#
loop_
_entity.id
_entity.type
_entity.pdbx_description
1 polymer ?
#
loop_
_entity_poly.entity_id
_entity_poly.type
_entity_poly.pdbx_seq_one_letter_code
_entity_poly.pdbx_strand_id
1 'polypeptide(L)'
;LFRSTPRVYSQNAPLKLGAERMDVVTRLLKGKRVGLVVNQTSILEKRQIHLLDALVAEGIDVKKVFAPEHGFRGTGDAGEEIKDSRDLKTGIPIISIYGKNKKPSAEQLGDLDVIVFDIQDVGARFYTYISTMHYVMEACAENNKEFIVLDRPNPNDFVDGPIRQKGFESFVGVDPLPILHGLTVGELAWMINKEGWLKSTPDTCRLKIVKMENWKHGDPYWLPVKPSPNLPNDQSIRLYPSLCFFEATNVSVGRGTYYPFQVLGFPDPKYGDFTFTPTSLPGFDTNPLQKDKVCYGRSEE
;
A
#
# COMPACT_ATOMS: atom_id res chain seq x y z
N LEU A 1 36.99 23.13 -30.12
CA LEU A 1 35.65 23.70 -29.89
C LEU A 1 34.62 22.54 -29.90
N PHE A 2 34.36 21.93 -28.74
CA PHE A 2 33.26 20.99 -28.59
C PHE A 2 31.97 21.81 -28.42
N ARG A 3 31.14 21.82 -29.44
CA ARG A 3 29.77 22.34 -29.31
C ARG A 3 28.94 21.28 -28.57
N SER A 4 28.63 21.52 -27.29
CA SER A 4 27.60 20.82 -26.56
C SER A 4 26.25 21.24 -27.16
N THR A 5 25.61 20.33 -27.93
CA THR A 5 24.21 20.48 -28.26
C THR A 5 23.40 20.38 -26.97
N PRO A 6 22.52 21.34 -26.66
CA PRO A 6 21.62 21.21 -25.53
C PRO A 6 20.73 19.98 -25.79
N ARG A 7 20.76 19.00 -24.88
CA ARG A 7 19.73 17.95 -24.85
C ARG A 7 18.40 18.64 -24.63
N VAL A 8 17.59 18.72 -25.67
CA VAL A 8 16.17 19.03 -25.53
C VAL A 8 15.57 17.90 -24.72
N TYR A 9 15.33 18.14 -23.42
CA TYR A 9 14.46 17.28 -22.65
C TYR A 9 13.07 17.38 -23.31
N SER A 10 12.66 16.34 -24.00
CA SER A 10 11.30 16.17 -24.41
C SER A 10 10.46 16.33 -23.13
N GLN A 11 9.54 17.28 -23.11
CA GLN A 11 8.58 17.38 -22.03
C GLN A 11 7.70 16.14 -22.16
N ASN A 12 8.07 15.06 -21.47
CA ASN A 12 7.21 13.89 -21.36
C ASN A 12 5.91 14.39 -20.72
N ALA A 13 4.78 13.99 -21.30
CA ALA A 13 3.49 14.28 -20.72
C ALA A 13 3.49 13.83 -19.24
N PRO A 14 2.87 14.60 -18.32
CA PRO A 14 2.91 14.28 -16.89
C PRO A 14 2.32 12.91 -16.61
N LEU A 15 2.86 12.23 -15.60
CA LEU A 15 2.31 10.98 -15.08
C LEU A 15 0.81 11.12 -14.86
N LYS A 16 0.07 10.07 -15.24
CA LYS A 16 -1.35 9.93 -14.97
C LYS A 16 -1.61 8.58 -14.35
N LEU A 17 -1.97 8.55 -13.08
CA LEU A 17 -2.28 7.33 -12.34
C LEU A 17 -3.49 6.59 -12.94
N GLY A 18 -3.59 5.29 -12.68
CA GLY A 18 -4.78 4.53 -13.06
C GLY A 18 -6.08 5.19 -12.57
N ALA A 19 -6.08 5.68 -11.30
CA ALA A 19 -7.21 6.39 -10.71
C ALA A 19 -7.55 7.72 -11.43
N GLU A 20 -6.58 8.39 -12.04
CA GLU A 20 -6.80 9.65 -12.75
C GLU A 20 -7.40 9.48 -14.16
N ARG A 21 -7.47 8.25 -14.65
CA ARG A 21 -8.12 7.90 -15.92
C ARG A 21 -9.64 7.75 -15.73
N MET A 22 -10.26 8.79 -15.17
CA MET A 22 -11.67 8.79 -14.77
C MET A 22 -12.63 8.44 -15.91
N ASP A 23 -12.32 8.81 -17.15
CA ASP A 23 -13.08 8.42 -18.33
C ASP A 23 -13.11 6.89 -18.56
N VAL A 24 -12.01 6.20 -18.25
CA VAL A 24 -11.91 4.74 -18.29
C VAL A 24 -12.60 4.14 -17.09
N VAL A 25 -12.28 4.65 -15.88
CA VAL A 25 -12.79 4.13 -14.61
C VAL A 25 -14.33 4.20 -14.57
N THR A 26 -14.91 5.36 -14.85
CA THR A 26 -16.38 5.54 -14.84
C THR A 26 -17.08 4.66 -15.87
N ARG A 27 -16.49 4.49 -17.06
CA ARG A 27 -17.04 3.57 -18.09
C ARG A 27 -17.06 2.12 -17.63
N LEU A 28 -16.00 1.67 -16.92
CA LEU A 28 -15.91 0.31 -16.37
C LEU A 28 -16.90 0.07 -15.23
N LEU A 29 -17.25 1.11 -14.46
CA LEU A 29 -18.09 1.03 -13.26
C LEU A 29 -19.56 1.39 -13.49
N LYS A 30 -19.89 2.02 -14.60
CA LYS A 30 -21.26 2.47 -14.89
C LYS A 30 -22.27 1.34 -14.80
N GLY A 31 -23.32 1.55 -13.99
CA GLY A 31 -24.41 0.58 -13.78
C GLY A 31 -24.05 -0.62 -12.91
N LYS A 32 -22.87 -0.62 -12.27
CA LYS A 32 -22.43 -1.66 -11.35
C LYS A 32 -22.50 -1.20 -9.90
N ARG A 33 -22.73 -2.14 -8.99
CA ARG A 33 -22.64 -1.97 -7.54
C ARG A 33 -21.19 -2.19 -7.15
N VAL A 34 -20.53 -1.13 -6.64
CA VAL A 34 -19.08 -1.09 -6.47
C VAL A 34 -18.68 -1.21 -5.01
N GLY A 35 -17.72 -2.10 -4.71
CA GLY A 35 -16.93 -2.09 -3.49
C GLY A 35 -15.56 -1.49 -3.75
N LEU A 36 -15.03 -0.69 -2.82
CA LEU A 36 -13.70 -0.07 -2.93
C LEU A 36 -12.76 -0.65 -1.88
N VAL A 37 -11.56 -1.04 -2.28
CA VAL A 37 -10.44 -1.34 -1.38
C VAL A 37 -9.49 -0.15 -1.48
N VAL A 38 -9.58 0.75 -0.51
CA VAL A 38 -8.94 2.07 -0.54
C VAL A 38 -8.50 2.53 0.85
N ASN A 39 -7.54 3.43 0.90
CA ASN A 39 -7.08 4.11 2.11
C ASN A 39 -6.75 5.59 1.83
N GLN A 40 -6.06 6.28 2.74
CA GLN A 40 -5.69 7.69 2.60
C GLN A 40 -4.84 8.00 1.35
N THR A 41 -4.17 6.99 0.77
CA THR A 41 -3.34 7.18 -0.44
C THR A 41 -4.16 7.19 -1.73
N SER A 42 -5.42 6.80 -1.67
CA SER A 42 -6.33 6.67 -2.82
C SER A 42 -6.82 8.03 -3.29
N ILE A 43 -5.89 8.93 -3.63
CA ILE A 43 -6.18 10.28 -4.10
C ILE A 43 -5.92 10.43 -5.60
N LEU A 44 -6.71 11.29 -6.23
CA LEU A 44 -6.45 11.84 -7.55
C LEU A 44 -5.53 13.04 -7.35
N GLU A 45 -4.23 12.89 -7.64
CA GLU A 45 -3.20 13.87 -7.27
C GLU A 45 -3.46 15.25 -7.85
N LYS A 46 -3.88 15.33 -9.12
CA LYS A 46 -4.17 16.60 -9.80
C LYS A 46 -5.35 17.34 -9.20
N ARG A 47 -6.34 16.62 -8.66
CA ARG A 47 -7.55 17.19 -8.08
C ARG A 47 -7.48 17.30 -6.56
N GLN A 48 -6.50 16.65 -5.91
CA GLN A 48 -6.36 16.55 -4.47
C GLN A 48 -7.64 16.06 -3.77
N ILE A 49 -8.36 15.13 -4.41
CA ILE A 49 -9.58 14.53 -3.88
C ILE A 49 -9.44 13.02 -3.78
N HIS A 50 -10.09 12.44 -2.78
CA HIS A 50 -10.10 10.99 -2.59
C HIS A 50 -10.93 10.29 -3.68
N LEU A 51 -10.52 9.10 -4.14
CA LEU A 51 -11.20 8.33 -5.19
C LEU A 51 -12.68 8.10 -4.86
N LEU A 52 -13.02 7.77 -3.59
CA LEU A 52 -14.41 7.61 -3.16
C LEU A 52 -15.24 8.85 -3.49
N ASP A 53 -14.76 10.03 -3.11
CA ASP A 53 -15.45 11.30 -3.34
C ASP A 53 -15.62 11.57 -4.85
N ALA A 54 -14.58 11.28 -5.63
CA ALA A 54 -14.64 11.46 -7.08
C ALA A 54 -15.68 10.54 -7.73
N LEU A 55 -15.71 9.25 -7.34
CA LEU A 55 -16.68 8.29 -7.90
C LEU A 55 -18.11 8.61 -7.52
N VAL A 56 -18.35 9.03 -6.26
CA VAL A 56 -19.68 9.46 -5.81
C VAL A 56 -20.15 10.70 -6.58
N ALA A 57 -19.26 11.66 -6.82
CA ALA A 57 -19.57 12.86 -7.62
C ALA A 57 -19.90 12.53 -9.09
N GLU A 58 -19.31 11.48 -9.65
CA GLU A 58 -19.61 10.97 -11.00
C GLU A 58 -20.86 10.06 -11.03
N GLY A 59 -21.58 9.91 -9.91
CA GLY A 59 -22.81 9.11 -9.83
C GLY A 59 -22.58 7.60 -9.88
N ILE A 60 -21.40 7.12 -9.54
CA ILE A 60 -21.10 5.69 -9.41
C ILE A 60 -21.70 5.13 -8.12
N ASP A 61 -22.39 4.00 -8.22
CA ASP A 61 -23.07 3.33 -7.11
C ASP A 61 -22.07 2.59 -6.19
N VAL A 62 -21.37 3.35 -5.35
CA VAL A 62 -20.43 2.80 -4.35
C VAL A 62 -21.22 2.34 -3.13
N LYS A 63 -21.24 1.02 -2.87
CA LYS A 63 -22.00 0.39 -1.77
C LYS A 63 -21.22 0.38 -0.47
N LYS A 64 -19.91 0.11 -0.53
CA LYS A 64 -19.06 -0.01 0.67
C LYS A 64 -17.59 0.17 0.38
N VAL A 65 -16.84 0.47 1.41
CA VAL A 65 -15.37 0.54 1.43
C VAL A 65 -14.84 -0.62 2.27
N PHE A 66 -13.84 -1.32 1.76
CA PHE A 66 -13.04 -2.27 2.50
C PHE A 66 -11.74 -1.60 2.92
N ALA A 67 -11.55 -1.41 4.23
CA ALA A 67 -10.41 -0.72 4.79
C ALA A 67 -9.30 -1.71 5.19
N PRO A 68 -8.07 -1.53 4.68
CA PRO A 68 -6.91 -2.34 5.05
C PRO A 68 -6.32 -1.91 6.39
N GLU A 69 -5.12 -2.40 6.71
CA GLU A 69 -4.31 -1.91 7.83
C GLU A 69 -4.25 -0.38 7.85
N HIS A 70 -4.23 0.23 9.01
CA HIS A 70 -4.33 1.68 9.28
C HIS A 70 -5.69 2.31 8.94
N GLY A 71 -6.65 1.55 8.41
CA GLY A 71 -8.01 2.02 8.14
C GLY A 71 -8.17 2.90 6.91
N PHE A 72 -9.40 3.34 6.68
CA PHE A 72 -9.76 4.12 5.49
C PHE A 72 -9.09 5.50 5.42
N ARG A 73 -8.89 6.18 6.56
CA ARG A 73 -8.23 7.50 6.63
C ARG A 73 -6.77 7.43 7.08
N GLY A 74 -6.22 6.23 7.29
CA GLY A 74 -4.82 6.02 7.62
C GLY A 74 -4.39 6.56 8.99
N THR A 75 -5.29 6.57 9.96
CA THR A 75 -5.06 7.12 11.30
C THR A 75 -4.85 6.05 12.37
N GLY A 76 -5.06 4.76 12.04
CA GLY A 76 -4.83 3.65 12.95
C GLY A 76 -3.35 3.37 13.17
N ASP A 77 -2.95 3.05 14.40
CA ASP A 77 -1.60 2.61 14.74
C ASP A 77 -1.25 1.28 14.04
N ALA A 78 0.04 0.97 13.94
CA ALA A 78 0.48 -0.31 13.36
C ALA A 78 -0.07 -1.48 14.18
N GLY A 79 -0.75 -2.43 13.51
CA GLY A 79 -1.37 -3.59 14.16
C GLY A 79 -2.68 -3.28 14.90
N GLU A 80 -3.19 -2.06 14.87
CA GLU A 80 -4.45 -1.70 15.52
C GLU A 80 -5.65 -2.36 14.83
N GLU A 81 -6.58 -2.91 15.61
CA GLU A 81 -7.82 -3.50 15.10
C GLU A 81 -8.78 -2.38 14.64
N ILE A 82 -8.98 -2.28 13.34
CA ILE A 82 -9.90 -1.31 12.73
C ILE A 82 -11.33 -1.88 12.79
N LYS A 83 -12.23 -1.12 13.40
CA LYS A 83 -13.66 -1.50 13.50
C LYS A 83 -14.45 -1.03 12.29
N ASP A 84 -15.51 -1.77 11.99
CA ASP A 84 -16.50 -1.35 11.00
C ASP A 84 -17.14 -0.03 11.41
N SER A 85 -17.35 0.84 10.44
CA SER A 85 -17.83 2.20 10.64
C SER A 85 -18.56 2.73 9.40
N ARG A 86 -18.83 4.04 9.36
CA ARG A 86 -19.35 4.73 8.18
C ARG A 86 -18.50 5.95 7.90
N ASP A 87 -18.25 6.20 6.61
CA ASP A 87 -17.62 7.46 6.20
C ASP A 87 -18.53 8.65 6.53
N LEU A 88 -18.02 9.60 7.30
CA LEU A 88 -18.81 10.76 7.78
C LEU A 88 -19.30 11.66 6.65
N LYS A 89 -18.60 11.69 5.53
CA LYS A 89 -18.91 12.56 4.40
C LYS A 89 -19.98 11.97 3.49
N THR A 90 -19.88 10.69 3.19
CA THR A 90 -20.75 10.02 2.21
C THR A 90 -21.79 9.10 2.85
N GLY A 91 -21.65 8.75 4.13
CA GLY A 91 -22.47 7.78 4.82
C GLY A 91 -22.21 6.32 4.40
N ILE A 92 -21.27 6.08 3.48
CA ILE A 92 -20.97 4.75 2.94
C ILE A 92 -20.35 3.87 4.03
N PRO A 93 -20.81 2.60 4.17
CA PRO A 93 -20.24 1.66 5.12
C PRO A 93 -18.75 1.40 4.87
N ILE A 94 -17.97 1.35 5.94
CA ILE A 94 -16.56 0.96 5.94
C ILE A 94 -16.44 -0.36 6.69
N ILE A 95 -15.92 -1.38 6.02
CA ILE A 95 -15.72 -2.72 6.54
C ILE A 95 -14.23 -2.95 6.69
N SER A 96 -13.78 -3.34 7.88
CA SER A 96 -12.38 -3.69 8.12
C SER A 96 -12.04 -5.05 7.49
N ILE A 97 -10.96 -5.07 6.73
CA ILE A 97 -10.33 -6.30 6.21
C ILE A 97 -8.90 -6.45 6.76
N TYR A 98 -8.72 -6.09 8.03
CA TYR A 98 -7.47 -6.24 8.78
C TYR A 98 -7.74 -6.88 10.16
N GLY A 99 -6.72 -7.47 10.77
CA GLY A 99 -6.84 -8.16 12.03
C GLY A 99 -7.37 -9.59 11.87
N LYS A 100 -8.51 -9.91 12.45
CA LYS A 100 -9.08 -11.29 12.41
C LYS A 100 -9.57 -11.69 11.02
N ASN A 101 -10.18 -10.75 10.29
CA ASN A 101 -10.78 -10.99 8.97
C ASN A 101 -9.98 -10.24 7.90
N LYS A 102 -9.02 -10.93 7.28
CA LYS A 102 -8.16 -10.35 6.24
C LYS A 102 -8.71 -10.50 4.82
N LYS A 103 -9.85 -11.20 4.67
CA LYS A 103 -10.49 -11.53 3.40
C LYS A 103 -11.97 -11.21 3.49
N PRO A 104 -12.57 -10.46 2.55
CA PRO A 104 -14.00 -10.21 2.52
C PRO A 104 -14.80 -11.52 2.46
N SER A 105 -15.88 -11.61 3.24
CA SER A 105 -16.78 -12.77 3.21
C SER A 105 -17.72 -12.75 1.99
N ALA A 106 -18.29 -13.91 1.66
CA ALA A 106 -19.30 -14.03 0.60
C ALA A 106 -20.50 -13.10 0.85
N GLU A 107 -20.93 -12.96 2.11
CA GLU A 107 -22.01 -12.06 2.51
C GLU A 107 -21.65 -10.60 2.24
N GLN A 108 -20.42 -10.18 2.58
CA GLN A 108 -19.93 -8.83 2.35
C GLN A 108 -19.81 -8.49 0.86
N LEU A 109 -19.62 -9.49 0.00
CA LEU A 109 -19.54 -9.35 -1.46
C LEU A 109 -20.89 -9.56 -2.18
N GLY A 110 -21.92 -10.08 -1.49
CA GLY A 110 -23.18 -10.53 -2.13
C GLY A 110 -23.90 -9.46 -2.93
N ASP A 111 -23.91 -8.23 -2.45
CA ASP A 111 -24.57 -7.07 -3.08
C ASP A 111 -23.67 -6.29 -4.05
N LEU A 112 -22.46 -6.79 -4.37
CA LEU A 112 -21.50 -6.14 -5.24
C LEU A 112 -21.40 -6.86 -6.60
N ASP A 113 -21.07 -6.11 -7.63
CA ASP A 113 -20.75 -6.61 -8.98
C ASP A 113 -19.26 -6.56 -9.26
N VAL A 114 -18.58 -5.57 -8.69
CA VAL A 114 -17.16 -5.27 -8.93
C VAL A 114 -16.48 -4.73 -7.67
N ILE A 115 -15.24 -5.12 -7.48
CA ILE A 115 -14.36 -4.58 -6.45
C ILE A 115 -13.23 -3.80 -7.14
N VAL A 116 -12.97 -2.58 -6.67
CA VAL A 116 -11.87 -1.73 -7.17
C VAL A 116 -10.81 -1.60 -6.09
N PHE A 117 -9.57 -1.87 -6.45
CA PHE A 117 -8.40 -1.69 -5.60
C PHE A 117 -7.62 -0.45 -6.05
N ASP A 118 -7.40 0.48 -5.13
CA ASP A 118 -6.61 1.69 -5.36
C ASP A 118 -5.85 2.06 -4.09
N ILE A 119 -4.69 1.43 -3.87
CA ILE A 119 -3.82 1.68 -2.71
C ILE A 119 -2.38 1.80 -3.20
N GLN A 120 -1.62 2.76 -2.65
CA GLN A 120 -0.21 2.93 -2.91
C GLN A 120 0.61 1.90 -2.13
N ASP A 121 1.37 1.08 -2.84
CA ASP A 121 2.39 0.19 -2.27
C ASP A 121 3.76 0.87 -2.19
N VAL A 122 4.70 0.24 -1.47
CA VAL A 122 6.08 0.72 -1.33
C VAL A 122 7.12 -0.21 -1.95
N GLY A 123 6.71 -1.29 -2.62
CA GLY A 123 7.59 -2.22 -3.34
C GLY A 123 8.28 -3.27 -2.47
N ALA A 124 7.97 -3.34 -1.17
CA ALA A 124 8.54 -4.31 -0.25
C ALA A 124 7.53 -5.44 0.05
N ARG A 125 7.95 -6.71 -0.13
CA ARG A 125 7.08 -7.90 0.04
C ARG A 125 6.32 -7.93 1.36
N PHE A 126 6.91 -7.48 2.44
CA PHE A 126 6.30 -7.52 3.78
C PHE A 126 5.43 -6.30 4.09
N TYR A 127 5.29 -5.35 3.16
CA TYR A 127 4.32 -4.27 3.28
C TYR A 127 2.94 -4.78 2.87
N THR A 128 1.99 -4.82 3.80
CA THR A 128 0.84 -5.73 3.77
C THR A 128 -0.28 -5.40 2.78
N TYR A 129 -0.24 -4.26 2.11
CA TYR A 129 -1.29 -3.89 1.14
C TYR A 129 -1.35 -4.83 -0.07
N ILE A 130 -0.22 -5.39 -0.50
CA ILE A 130 -0.21 -6.42 -1.55
C ILE A 130 -0.82 -7.73 -1.07
N SER A 131 -0.67 -8.08 0.21
CA SER A 131 -1.32 -9.23 0.82
C SER A 131 -2.84 -9.03 0.92
N THR A 132 -3.28 -7.82 1.27
CA THR A 132 -4.69 -7.43 1.23
C THR A 132 -5.25 -7.57 -0.19
N MET A 133 -4.52 -7.10 -1.22
CA MET A 133 -4.91 -7.27 -2.62
C MET A 133 -5.10 -8.74 -2.97
N HIS A 134 -4.12 -9.58 -2.63
CA HIS A 134 -4.18 -11.04 -2.87
C HIS A 134 -5.46 -11.65 -2.28
N TYR A 135 -5.76 -11.42 -1.00
CA TYR A 135 -6.94 -12.00 -0.35
C TYR A 135 -8.26 -11.45 -0.91
N VAL A 136 -8.31 -10.20 -1.36
CA VAL A 136 -9.48 -9.67 -2.05
C VAL A 136 -9.64 -10.31 -3.42
N MET A 137 -8.55 -10.57 -4.16
CA MET A 137 -8.58 -11.32 -5.42
C MET A 137 -9.13 -12.73 -5.23
N GLU A 138 -8.69 -13.45 -4.17
CA GLU A 138 -9.25 -14.77 -3.81
C GLU A 138 -10.75 -14.68 -3.55
N ALA A 139 -11.20 -13.71 -2.72
CA ALA A 139 -12.61 -13.52 -2.43
C ALA A 139 -13.43 -13.22 -3.69
N CYS A 140 -12.87 -12.43 -4.62
CA CYS A 140 -13.49 -12.16 -5.92
C CYS A 140 -13.60 -13.41 -6.79
N ALA A 141 -12.56 -14.26 -6.82
CA ALA A 141 -12.55 -15.51 -7.57
C ALA A 141 -13.62 -16.46 -7.04
N GLU A 142 -13.67 -16.69 -5.71
CA GLU A 142 -14.62 -17.57 -5.03
C GLU A 142 -16.08 -17.13 -5.22
N ASN A 143 -16.33 -15.84 -5.35
CA ASN A 143 -17.67 -15.26 -5.45
C ASN A 143 -18.03 -14.74 -6.85
N ASN A 144 -17.23 -15.09 -7.87
CA ASN A 144 -17.40 -14.66 -9.27
C ASN A 144 -17.58 -13.14 -9.42
N LYS A 145 -16.82 -12.35 -8.68
CA LYS A 145 -16.82 -10.88 -8.79
C LYS A 145 -15.73 -10.41 -9.73
N GLU A 146 -15.97 -9.28 -10.40
CA GLU A 146 -14.93 -8.61 -11.17
C GLU A 146 -14.00 -7.85 -10.21
N PHE A 147 -12.69 -7.91 -10.46
CA PHE A 147 -11.68 -7.19 -9.70
C PHE A 147 -10.93 -6.20 -10.62
N ILE A 148 -10.89 -4.94 -10.23
CA ILE A 148 -10.23 -3.89 -11.01
C ILE A 148 -9.14 -3.26 -10.16
N VAL A 149 -7.91 -3.24 -10.68
CA VAL A 149 -6.76 -2.53 -10.07
C VAL A 149 -6.55 -1.21 -10.79
N LEU A 150 -6.52 -0.11 -10.05
CA LEU A 150 -6.09 1.19 -10.54
C LEU A 150 -4.60 1.32 -10.24
N ASP A 151 -3.78 1.23 -11.27
CA ASP A 151 -2.33 1.07 -11.13
C ASP A 151 -1.64 2.34 -10.65
N ARG A 152 -0.57 2.15 -9.84
CA ARG A 152 0.25 3.21 -9.22
C ARG A 152 1.74 2.87 -9.32
N PRO A 153 2.65 3.87 -9.40
CA PRO A 153 4.08 3.62 -9.45
C PRO A 153 4.60 2.92 -8.19
N ASN A 154 5.66 2.15 -8.37
CA ASN A 154 6.42 1.59 -7.25
C ASN A 154 7.57 2.56 -6.91
N PRO A 155 7.65 3.13 -5.68
CA PRO A 155 8.74 4.03 -5.31
C PRO A 155 10.08 3.33 -5.14
N ASN A 156 10.09 2.01 -4.86
CA ASN A 156 11.25 1.15 -4.81
C ASN A 156 11.26 0.22 -6.04
N ASP A 157 11.39 0.81 -7.21
CA ASP A 157 11.21 0.17 -8.51
C ASP A 157 12.47 -0.59 -8.96
N PHE A 158 12.89 -1.57 -8.17
CA PHE A 158 13.96 -2.51 -8.48
C PHE A 158 13.77 -3.84 -7.75
N VAL A 159 14.45 -4.87 -8.22
CA VAL A 159 14.35 -6.24 -7.66
C VAL A 159 15.59 -6.50 -6.83
N ASP A 160 15.41 -6.90 -5.55
CA ASP A 160 16.49 -7.29 -4.68
C ASP A 160 16.03 -8.23 -3.55
N GLY A 161 17.00 -8.95 -2.99
CA GLY A 161 16.82 -9.86 -1.86
C GLY A 161 16.22 -11.22 -2.23
N PRO A 162 16.18 -12.15 -1.27
CA PRO A 162 15.75 -13.52 -1.50
C PRO A 162 14.23 -13.61 -1.74
N ILE A 163 13.85 -14.53 -2.63
CA ILE A 163 12.46 -14.93 -2.83
C ILE A 163 11.97 -15.66 -1.57
N ARG A 164 10.70 -15.39 -1.17
CA ARG A 164 10.05 -16.11 -0.07
C ARG A 164 10.02 -17.62 -0.37
N GLN A 165 10.58 -18.39 0.53
CA GLN A 165 10.60 -19.86 0.43
C GLN A 165 9.25 -20.46 0.84
N LYS A 166 8.92 -21.62 0.27
CA LYS A 166 7.76 -22.42 0.66
C LYS A 166 7.85 -22.79 2.15
N GLY A 167 6.73 -22.68 2.87
CA GLY A 167 6.65 -22.94 4.31
C GLY A 167 6.82 -21.70 5.18
N PHE A 168 7.13 -20.54 4.58
CA PHE A 168 7.22 -19.24 5.27
C PHE A 168 6.09 -18.28 4.86
N GLU A 169 4.96 -18.85 4.45
CA GLU A 169 3.75 -18.09 4.11
C GLU A 169 3.17 -17.41 5.33
N SER A 170 2.94 -16.12 5.22
CA SER A 170 2.29 -15.32 6.26
C SER A 170 1.65 -14.08 5.64
N PHE A 171 0.96 -13.27 6.45
CA PHE A 171 0.40 -12.01 5.95
C PHE A 171 1.45 -10.99 5.51
N VAL A 172 2.69 -11.10 6.01
CA VAL A 172 3.83 -10.30 5.54
C VAL A 172 4.62 -10.98 4.41
N GLY A 173 4.05 -11.98 3.77
CA GLY A 173 4.69 -12.71 2.67
C GLY A 173 3.76 -13.80 2.12
N VAL A 174 2.66 -13.40 1.47
CA VAL A 174 1.68 -14.34 0.88
C VAL A 174 2.26 -14.96 -0.39
N ASP A 175 2.79 -14.13 -1.28
CA ASP A 175 3.29 -14.53 -2.59
C ASP A 175 4.80 -14.84 -2.60
N PRO A 176 5.29 -15.70 -3.51
CA PRO A 176 6.70 -16.06 -3.61
C PRO A 176 7.52 -14.97 -4.31
N LEU A 177 7.54 -13.78 -3.71
CA LEU A 177 8.23 -12.60 -4.21
C LEU A 177 9.62 -12.43 -3.56
N PRO A 178 10.57 -11.76 -4.22
CA PRO A 178 11.77 -11.22 -3.56
C PRO A 178 11.38 -10.13 -2.55
N ILE A 179 12.34 -9.70 -1.73
CA ILE A 179 12.10 -8.65 -0.72
C ILE A 179 11.63 -7.36 -1.38
N LEU A 180 12.36 -6.88 -2.35
CA LEU A 180 11.95 -5.83 -3.27
C LEU A 180 11.52 -6.47 -4.57
N HIS A 181 10.26 -6.32 -4.95
CA HIS A 181 9.68 -7.07 -6.06
C HIS A 181 9.72 -6.32 -7.40
N GLY A 182 9.99 -5.01 -7.40
CA GLY A 182 10.14 -4.20 -8.61
C GLY A 182 8.88 -4.08 -9.49
N LEU A 183 7.72 -4.49 -9.02
CA LEU A 183 6.46 -4.49 -9.78
C LEU A 183 5.57 -3.35 -9.33
N THR A 184 4.74 -2.82 -10.24
CA THR A 184 3.58 -2.02 -9.83
C THR A 184 2.50 -2.92 -9.24
N VAL A 185 1.52 -2.36 -8.52
CA VAL A 185 0.41 -3.16 -7.97
C VAL A 185 -0.42 -3.82 -9.08
N GLY A 186 -0.54 -3.17 -10.25
CA GLY A 186 -1.22 -3.73 -11.41
C GLY A 186 -0.47 -4.92 -12.01
N GLU A 187 0.85 -4.81 -12.15
CA GLU A 187 1.71 -5.89 -12.62
C GLU A 187 1.71 -7.06 -11.65
N LEU A 188 1.77 -6.80 -10.35
CA LEU A 188 1.71 -7.83 -9.33
C LEU A 188 0.35 -8.55 -9.35
N ALA A 189 -0.76 -7.83 -9.44
CA ALA A 189 -2.08 -8.45 -9.57
C ALA A 189 -2.18 -9.35 -10.82
N TRP A 190 -1.60 -8.89 -11.93
CA TRP A 190 -1.54 -9.68 -13.16
C TRP A 190 -0.71 -10.95 -12.97
N MET A 191 0.47 -10.85 -12.34
CA MET A 191 1.34 -11.98 -12.03
C MET A 191 0.62 -12.99 -11.13
N ILE A 192 0.07 -12.57 -9.99
CA ILE A 192 -0.71 -13.43 -9.08
C ILE A 192 -1.77 -14.22 -9.84
N ASN A 193 -2.52 -13.53 -10.71
CA ASN A 193 -3.61 -14.13 -11.46
C ASN A 193 -3.13 -15.10 -12.56
N LYS A 194 -2.01 -14.81 -13.22
CA LYS A 194 -1.46 -15.62 -14.30
C LYS A 194 -0.70 -16.85 -13.84
N GLU A 195 0.01 -16.71 -12.71
CA GLU A 195 0.75 -17.81 -12.10
C GLU A 195 -0.15 -18.74 -11.26
N GLY A 196 -1.46 -18.42 -11.13
CA GLY A 196 -2.40 -19.22 -10.36
C GLY A 196 -2.04 -19.28 -8.89
N TRP A 197 -1.58 -18.16 -8.30
CA TRP A 197 -1.15 -18.13 -6.89
C TRP A 197 -2.31 -18.02 -5.91
N LEU A 198 -3.51 -17.71 -6.39
CA LEU A 198 -4.71 -17.67 -5.56
C LEU A 198 -5.02 -19.08 -5.02
N LYS A 199 -5.26 -19.20 -3.73
CA LYS A 199 -5.64 -20.46 -3.07
C LYS A 199 -7.16 -20.68 -3.10
N SER A 200 -7.83 -20.16 -4.12
CA SER A 200 -9.27 -20.23 -4.34
C SER A 200 -9.61 -21.25 -5.43
N THR A 201 -10.89 -21.53 -5.58
CA THR A 201 -11.41 -22.31 -6.71
C THR A 201 -12.53 -21.49 -7.36
N PRO A 202 -12.30 -20.93 -8.56
CA PRO A 202 -11.09 -21.03 -9.39
C PRO A 202 -9.88 -20.30 -8.78
N ASP A 203 -8.67 -20.65 -9.23
CA ASP A 203 -7.39 -20.05 -8.84
C ASP A 203 -7.06 -18.74 -9.56
N THR A 204 -8.01 -18.22 -10.33
CA THR A 204 -7.94 -16.96 -11.06
C THR A 204 -9.20 -16.14 -10.88
N CYS A 205 -9.09 -14.82 -10.81
CA CYS A 205 -10.23 -13.92 -10.76
C CYS A 205 -10.43 -13.18 -12.09
N ARG A 206 -11.60 -12.56 -12.27
CA ARG A 206 -11.94 -11.72 -13.43
C ARG A 206 -11.24 -10.37 -13.29
N LEU A 207 -9.92 -10.33 -13.54
CA LEU A 207 -9.05 -9.18 -13.35
C LEU A 207 -9.10 -8.19 -14.52
N LYS A 208 -9.19 -6.89 -14.19
CA LYS A 208 -8.89 -5.78 -15.09
C LYS A 208 -7.88 -4.84 -14.43
N ILE A 209 -7.02 -4.23 -15.23
CA ILE A 209 -6.03 -3.25 -14.76
C ILE A 209 -6.22 -1.96 -15.55
N VAL A 210 -6.44 -0.86 -14.85
CA VAL A 210 -6.37 0.49 -15.42
C VAL A 210 -4.94 0.96 -15.27
N LYS A 211 -4.14 0.78 -16.31
CA LYS A 211 -2.72 1.13 -16.33
C LYS A 211 -2.51 2.63 -16.18
N MET A 212 -1.36 3.01 -15.66
CA MET A 212 -0.86 4.38 -15.70
C MET A 212 -0.57 4.83 -17.14
N GLU A 213 -0.51 6.14 -17.36
CA GLU A 213 0.01 6.75 -18.58
C GLU A 213 1.25 7.60 -18.25
N ASN A 214 2.22 7.60 -19.16
CA ASN A 214 3.44 8.41 -19.09
C ASN A 214 4.34 8.08 -17.89
N TRP A 215 4.35 6.84 -17.44
CA TRP A 215 5.29 6.29 -16.47
C TRP A 215 5.89 4.99 -16.99
N LYS A 216 7.14 4.75 -16.68
CA LYS A 216 7.86 3.51 -16.96
C LYS A 216 8.80 3.17 -15.81
N HIS A 217 9.20 1.92 -15.72
CA HIS A 217 10.20 1.46 -14.77
C HIS A 217 11.48 2.30 -14.87
N GLY A 218 12.02 2.68 -13.72
CA GLY A 218 13.17 3.59 -13.57
C GLY A 218 12.82 5.07 -13.52
N ASP A 219 11.58 5.48 -13.80
CA ASP A 219 11.16 6.86 -13.57
C ASP A 219 11.02 7.11 -12.06
N PRO A 220 11.59 8.21 -11.53
CA PRO A 220 11.48 8.52 -10.12
C PRO A 220 10.03 8.85 -9.75
N TYR A 221 9.61 8.38 -8.56
CA TYR A 221 8.30 8.72 -8.02
C TYR A 221 8.39 8.99 -6.52
N TRP A 222 7.84 10.09 -6.09
CA TRP A 222 7.73 10.51 -4.70
C TRP A 222 6.26 10.47 -4.28
N LEU A 223 5.98 9.84 -3.16
CA LEU A 223 4.61 9.67 -2.71
C LEU A 223 4.03 11.00 -2.19
N PRO A 224 2.91 11.48 -2.76
CA PRO A 224 2.30 12.73 -2.31
C PRO A 224 1.61 12.59 -0.95
N VAL A 225 1.29 11.36 -0.54
CA VAL A 225 0.68 11.02 0.74
C VAL A 225 1.47 9.89 1.37
N LYS A 226 1.82 10.03 2.66
CA LYS A 226 2.49 8.96 3.41
C LYS A 226 1.67 7.66 3.36
N PRO A 227 2.29 6.52 3.02
CA PRO A 227 1.57 5.26 2.86
C PRO A 227 1.12 4.66 4.19
N SER A 228 1.83 4.98 5.28
CA SER A 228 1.46 4.60 6.65
C SER A 228 2.01 5.63 7.65
N PRO A 229 1.53 5.63 8.90
CA PRO A 229 2.02 6.55 9.92
C PRO A 229 3.54 6.48 10.13
N ASN A 230 4.11 5.27 10.08
CA ASN A 230 5.54 5.05 10.31
C ASN A 230 6.42 5.08 9.05
N LEU A 231 5.89 5.49 7.92
CA LEU A 231 6.65 5.82 6.70
C LEU A 231 6.35 7.27 6.29
N PRO A 232 6.82 8.26 7.07
CA PRO A 232 6.37 9.64 6.93
C PRO A 232 6.93 10.38 5.71
N ASN A 233 8.02 9.88 5.12
CA ASN A 233 8.74 10.53 4.03
C ASN A 233 9.45 9.52 3.10
N ASP A 234 10.01 10.00 2.00
CA ASP A 234 10.67 9.16 0.99
C ASP A 234 11.89 8.43 1.54
N GLN A 235 12.63 9.03 2.47
CA GLN A 235 13.79 8.38 3.08
C GLN A 235 13.39 7.15 3.86
N SER A 236 12.36 7.24 4.71
CA SER A 236 11.84 6.10 5.46
C SER A 236 11.31 5.00 4.51
N ILE A 237 10.65 5.39 3.41
CA ILE A 237 10.15 4.45 2.39
C ILE A 237 11.30 3.69 1.71
N ARG A 238 12.40 4.39 1.38
CA ARG A 238 13.57 3.79 0.74
C ARG A 238 14.38 2.90 1.69
N LEU A 239 14.48 3.27 2.97
CA LEU A 239 15.20 2.51 3.99
C LEU A 239 14.39 1.35 4.56
N TYR A 240 13.05 1.41 4.50
CA TYR A 240 12.15 0.41 5.05
C TYR A 240 12.49 -1.04 4.64
N PRO A 241 12.79 -1.36 3.37
CA PRO A 241 13.11 -2.73 2.97
C PRO A 241 14.32 -3.34 3.70
N SER A 242 15.28 -2.51 4.10
CA SER A 242 16.47 -2.92 4.85
C SER A 242 16.23 -2.90 6.37
N LEU A 243 15.56 -1.85 6.88
CA LEU A 243 15.41 -1.64 8.32
C LEU A 243 14.30 -2.47 8.94
N CYS A 244 13.30 -2.89 8.17
CA CYS A 244 12.18 -3.71 8.65
C CYS A 244 12.64 -5.05 9.27
N PHE A 245 13.79 -5.60 8.86
CA PHE A 245 14.34 -6.82 9.47
C PHE A 245 14.65 -6.68 10.97
N PHE A 246 14.95 -5.47 11.42
CA PHE A 246 15.22 -5.21 12.83
C PHE A 246 13.96 -5.24 13.69
N GLU A 247 12.75 -5.16 13.12
CA GLU A 247 11.51 -5.30 13.88
C GLU A 247 11.34 -6.68 14.54
N ALA A 248 12.02 -7.70 14.01
CA ALA A 248 12.08 -9.03 14.60
C ALA A 248 13.14 -9.17 15.71
N THR A 249 13.79 -8.06 16.09
CA THR A 249 14.86 -8.01 17.10
C THR A 249 14.46 -7.11 18.27
N ASN A 250 15.39 -6.87 19.19
CA ASN A 250 15.24 -5.91 20.28
C ASN A 250 15.79 -4.51 19.95
N VAL A 251 16.23 -4.28 18.70
CA VAL A 251 16.75 -3.00 18.22
C VAL A 251 15.58 -2.11 17.80
N SER A 252 15.53 -0.86 18.32
CA SER A 252 14.55 0.12 17.88
C SER A 252 14.88 0.61 16.47
N VAL A 253 13.86 0.65 15.59
CA VAL A 253 13.91 1.25 14.25
C VAL A 253 13.34 2.68 14.24
N GLY A 254 13.30 3.33 15.40
CA GLY A 254 12.83 4.70 15.53
C GLY A 254 11.31 4.86 15.61
N ARG A 255 10.51 3.79 15.72
CA ARG A 255 9.08 3.92 16.04
C ARG A 255 8.91 4.63 17.37
N GLY A 256 7.91 5.49 17.52
CA GLY A 256 7.75 6.37 18.68
C GLY A 256 8.70 7.58 18.68
N THR A 257 9.28 7.89 17.50
CA THR A 257 10.01 9.14 17.23
C THR A 257 9.50 9.77 15.93
N TYR A 258 10.02 10.93 15.57
CA TYR A 258 9.73 11.56 14.26
C TYR A 258 10.60 10.99 13.11
N TYR A 259 11.42 9.96 13.39
CA TYR A 259 12.38 9.36 12.45
C TYR A 259 12.19 7.82 12.29
N PRO A 260 10.94 7.30 12.21
CA PRO A 260 10.74 5.86 12.06
C PRO A 260 11.37 5.38 10.75
N PHE A 261 12.07 4.23 10.84
CA PHE A 261 12.84 3.64 9.73
C PHE A 261 13.92 4.55 9.14
N GLN A 262 14.44 5.48 9.94
CA GLN A 262 15.56 6.36 9.58
C GLN A 262 16.66 6.32 10.64
N VAL A 263 16.42 5.65 11.76
CA VAL A 263 17.38 5.46 12.85
C VAL A 263 17.34 4.02 13.35
N LEU A 264 18.47 3.52 13.82
CA LEU A 264 18.62 2.26 14.52
C LEU A 264 19.29 2.49 15.85
N GLY A 265 18.83 1.82 16.92
CA GLY A 265 19.50 1.93 18.20
C GLY A 265 18.99 0.97 19.26
N PHE A 266 19.81 0.81 20.29
CA PHE A 266 19.55 -0.02 21.46
C PHE A 266 20.04 0.70 22.73
N PRO A 267 19.47 0.45 23.93
CA PRO A 267 19.88 1.09 25.16
C PRO A 267 21.25 0.62 25.71
N ASP A 268 22.30 0.80 24.93
CA ASP A 268 23.69 0.48 25.31
C ASP A 268 24.64 1.41 24.51
N PRO A 269 25.45 2.26 25.21
CA PRO A 269 26.34 3.24 24.56
C PRO A 269 27.36 2.64 23.58
N LYS A 270 27.63 1.33 23.66
CA LYS A 270 28.59 0.68 22.73
C LYS A 270 28.11 0.64 21.26
N TYR A 271 26.82 0.89 21.00
CA TYR A 271 26.25 0.79 19.65
C TYR A 271 26.34 2.08 18.82
N GLY A 272 26.80 3.18 19.40
CA GLY A 272 27.03 4.41 18.64
C GLY A 272 26.89 5.69 19.48
N ASP A 273 27.19 6.82 18.84
CA ASP A 273 27.17 8.13 19.47
C ASP A 273 25.85 8.90 19.22
N PHE A 274 25.10 8.50 18.20
CA PHE A 274 23.78 9.07 17.93
C PHE A 274 22.77 8.56 18.94
N THR A 275 21.98 9.44 19.54
CA THR A 275 20.99 9.08 20.55
C THR A 275 19.59 9.51 20.22
N PHE A 276 18.61 8.67 20.56
CA PHE A 276 17.18 8.99 20.49
C PHE A 276 16.40 8.22 21.55
N THR A 277 15.22 8.70 21.89
CA THR A 277 14.36 8.04 22.87
C THR A 277 12.98 7.80 22.27
N PRO A 278 12.60 6.52 22.01
CA PRO A 278 11.23 6.19 21.62
C PRO A 278 10.25 6.56 22.72
N THR A 279 9.16 7.22 22.38
CA THR A 279 8.09 7.61 23.34
C THR A 279 6.73 7.16 22.80
N SER A 280 5.70 7.20 23.66
CA SER A 280 4.34 7.03 23.15
C SER A 280 3.97 8.18 22.24
N LEU A 281 3.76 7.90 20.98
CA LEU A 281 3.45 8.89 19.96
C LEU A 281 2.14 8.53 19.24
N PRO A 282 0.98 9.08 19.71
CA PRO A 282 -0.32 8.82 19.11
C PRO A 282 -0.34 9.12 17.61
N GLY A 283 -0.94 8.24 16.82
CA GLY A 283 -0.97 8.33 15.36
C GLY A 283 0.30 7.83 14.67
N PHE A 284 1.27 7.27 15.43
CA PHE A 284 2.47 6.61 14.92
C PHE A 284 2.66 5.25 15.61
N ASP A 285 3.03 5.25 16.89
CA ASP A 285 3.15 4.07 17.73
C ASP A 285 3.03 4.49 19.20
N THR A 286 2.03 3.96 19.90
CA THR A 286 1.79 4.31 21.31
C THR A 286 2.56 3.45 22.29
N ASN A 287 3.12 2.33 21.82
CA ASN A 287 3.94 1.42 22.64
C ASN A 287 5.17 0.93 21.91
N PRO A 288 6.06 1.82 21.43
CA PRO A 288 7.21 1.44 20.63
C PRO A 288 8.21 0.59 21.41
N LEU A 289 8.97 -0.21 20.67
CA LEU A 289 10.10 -0.96 21.23
C LEU A 289 11.10 0.00 21.88
N GLN A 290 11.65 -0.36 23.05
CA GLN A 290 12.56 0.47 23.89
C GLN A 290 11.94 1.79 24.36
N LYS A 291 10.63 1.84 24.52
CA LYS A 291 9.92 3.02 25.01
C LYS A 291 10.57 3.60 26.28
N ASP A 292 10.70 4.93 26.29
CA ASP A 292 11.25 5.74 27.39
C ASP A 292 12.71 5.43 27.78
N LYS A 293 13.44 4.70 26.93
CA LYS A 293 14.88 4.42 27.10
C LYS A 293 15.71 5.20 26.11
N VAL A 294 16.82 5.75 26.55
CA VAL A 294 17.81 6.34 25.64
C VAL A 294 18.46 5.22 24.84
N CYS A 295 18.24 5.23 23.54
CA CYS A 295 18.88 4.33 22.58
C CYS A 295 20.11 5.01 21.97
N TYR A 296 21.16 4.22 21.82
CA TYR A 296 22.41 4.60 21.17
C TYR A 296 22.50 3.85 19.84
N GLY A 297 22.95 4.49 18.81
CA GLY A 297 23.01 3.85 17.51
C GLY A 297 23.40 4.77 16.39
N ARG A 298 22.64 4.74 15.29
CA ARG A 298 22.94 5.45 14.05
C ARG A 298 21.69 6.11 13.47
N SER A 299 21.90 7.28 12.87
CA SER A 299 20.95 7.92 11.96
C SER A 299 21.38 7.66 10.52
N GLU A 300 20.41 7.37 9.68
CA GLU A 300 20.59 7.27 8.23
C GLU A 300 19.98 8.53 7.60
N GLU A 301 20.77 9.60 7.54
CA GLU A 301 20.42 10.88 6.89
C GLU A 301 20.74 10.87 5.40
#